data_128a69456fef6283d2f538e9d0f498b9
#
_entry.id   128a69456fef6283d2f538e9d0f498b9
#
_cell.length_a   1.000
_cell.length_b   1.000
_cell.length_c   1.000
_cell.angle_alpha   90.00
_cell.angle_beta   90.00
_cell.angle_gamma   90.00
#
_symmetry.space_group_name_H-M   'P 1'
#
loop_
_entity.id
_entity.type
_entity.pdbx_description
1 polymer ?
#
loop_
_entity_poly.entity_id
_entity_poly.type
_entity_poly.pdbx_seq_one_letter_code
_entity_poly.pdbx_strand_id
1 'polypeptide(L)'
;MIKIVDHLKKLDGTINYLSENLTATYPNLIMAILDSKGRLFGKINLLDLGAALVILLVIVGIFIFPGTSGSVAQVGAKTVPIEVDLLVRGLNVRNPQQLVKEGFTKGGKTNVIIRNQPYGQIGIKSVEQLERTLTIGQPDGSVKELPDPRKINFSTDFLLTLEGQATVTKDGPVLGNSKVKIGMPFELEGFNYNFNASVIDIRLQDK
;
A
#
# COMPACT_ATOMS: atom_id res chain seq x y z
N MET A 1 27.17 -46.20 -30.39
CA MET A 1 27.39 -46.06 -28.93
C MET A 1 28.88 -46.02 -28.56
N ILE A 2 29.77 -46.80 -29.19
CA ILE A 2 31.21 -46.87 -28.87
C ILE A 2 31.95 -45.56 -29.10
N LYS A 3 31.68 -44.81 -30.19
CA LYS A 3 32.36 -43.53 -30.49
C LYS A 3 32.12 -42.40 -29.50
N ILE A 4 30.97 -42.39 -28.78
CA ILE A 4 30.64 -41.37 -27.78
C ILE A 4 31.43 -41.62 -26.49
N VAL A 5 31.59 -42.90 -26.11
CA VAL A 5 32.33 -43.28 -24.89
C VAL A 5 33.83 -42.96 -25.06
N ASP A 6 34.43 -43.17 -26.24
CA ASP A 6 35.80 -42.80 -26.53
C ASP A 6 36.02 -41.28 -26.52
N HIS A 7 35.03 -40.52 -26.99
CA HIS A 7 35.09 -39.05 -26.94
C HIS A 7 35.02 -38.50 -25.52
N LEU A 8 34.17 -39.08 -24.68
CA LEU A 8 34.06 -38.72 -23.26
C LEU A 8 35.31 -39.04 -22.46
N LYS A 9 35.93 -40.23 -22.70
CA LYS A 9 37.21 -40.58 -22.08
C LYS A 9 38.35 -39.64 -22.48
N LYS A 10 38.37 -39.19 -23.73
CA LYS A 10 39.36 -38.23 -24.21
C LYS A 10 39.19 -36.84 -23.61
N LEU A 11 37.94 -36.40 -23.39
CA LEU A 11 37.61 -35.15 -22.67
C LEU A 11 38.02 -35.23 -21.21
N ASP A 12 37.72 -36.32 -20.53
CA ASP A 12 38.06 -36.55 -19.13
C ASP A 12 39.58 -36.54 -18.89
N GLY A 13 40.36 -37.19 -19.78
CA GLY A 13 41.81 -37.12 -19.77
C GLY A 13 42.36 -35.71 -20.02
N THR A 14 41.73 -34.93 -20.87
CA THR A 14 42.12 -33.54 -21.13
C THR A 14 41.81 -32.62 -19.97
N ILE A 15 40.65 -32.82 -19.30
CA ILE A 15 40.26 -32.05 -18.12
C ILE A 15 41.20 -32.34 -16.95
N ASN A 16 41.56 -33.61 -16.72
CA ASN A 16 42.50 -33.97 -15.66
C ASN A 16 43.91 -33.40 -15.94
N TYR A 17 44.41 -33.49 -17.19
CA TYR A 17 45.68 -32.89 -17.56
C TYR A 17 45.72 -31.39 -17.38
N LEU A 18 44.62 -30.67 -17.72
CA LEU A 18 44.50 -29.23 -17.50
C LEU A 18 44.40 -28.90 -16.01
N SER A 19 43.67 -29.68 -15.21
CA SER A 19 43.56 -29.46 -13.77
C SER A 19 44.89 -29.66 -13.04
N GLU A 20 45.66 -30.71 -13.41
CA GLU A 20 46.98 -30.97 -12.83
C GLU A 20 48.02 -29.90 -13.21
N ASN A 21 48.00 -29.42 -14.46
CA ASN A 21 48.91 -28.35 -14.89
C ASN A 21 48.55 -26.99 -14.31
N LEU A 22 47.26 -26.68 -14.14
CA LEU A 22 46.82 -25.45 -13.47
C LEU A 22 47.20 -25.44 -11.99
N THR A 23 47.07 -26.55 -11.30
CA THR A 23 47.48 -26.68 -9.90
C THR A 23 48.99 -26.67 -9.71
N ALA A 24 49.77 -27.24 -10.70
CA ALA A 24 51.21 -27.23 -10.65
C ALA A 24 51.84 -25.88 -11.02
N THR A 25 51.19 -25.08 -11.90
CA THR A 25 51.73 -23.80 -12.39
C THR A 25 51.39 -22.64 -11.48
N TYR A 26 50.28 -22.71 -10.73
CA TYR A 26 49.82 -21.62 -9.83
C TYR A 26 49.46 -22.09 -8.42
N PRO A 27 50.32 -22.83 -7.70
CA PRO A 27 49.98 -23.37 -6.38
C PRO A 27 49.78 -22.26 -5.32
N ASN A 28 50.31 -21.07 -5.57
CA ASN A 28 50.30 -19.96 -4.57
C ASN A 28 49.28 -18.86 -4.86
N LEU A 29 48.60 -18.87 -6.00
CA LEU A 29 47.68 -17.76 -6.35
C LEU A 29 46.35 -17.88 -5.63
N ILE A 30 45.81 -19.08 -5.47
CA ILE A 30 44.54 -19.31 -4.77
C ILE A 30 44.74 -19.28 -3.24
N MET A 31 45.90 -19.82 -2.76
CA MET A 31 46.24 -19.79 -1.32
C MET A 31 46.61 -18.38 -0.82
N ALA A 32 47.04 -17.45 -1.72
CA ALA A 32 47.35 -16.09 -1.33
C ALA A 32 46.10 -15.21 -1.10
N ILE A 33 44.94 -15.62 -1.62
CA ILE A 33 43.68 -14.87 -1.51
C ILE A 33 42.85 -15.33 -0.33
N LEU A 34 42.85 -16.64 -0.03
CA LEU A 34 42.05 -17.25 1.05
C LEU A 34 42.95 -18.11 1.93
N ASP A 35 43.07 -17.76 3.23
CA ASP A 35 43.77 -18.53 4.24
C ASP A 35 42.94 -19.77 4.65
N SER A 36 43.59 -20.81 5.18
CA SER A 36 42.93 -22.02 5.73
C SER A 36 41.87 -21.74 6.80
N LYS A 37 41.84 -20.54 7.35
CA LYS A 37 40.84 -20.04 8.31
C LYS A 37 39.72 -19.19 7.64
N GLY A 38 39.60 -19.18 6.31
CA GLY A 38 38.58 -18.44 5.60
C GLY A 38 38.80 -16.90 5.60
N ARG A 39 40.06 -16.44 5.76
CA ARG A 39 40.38 -15.00 5.75
C ARG A 39 40.91 -14.55 4.41
N LEU A 40 40.31 -13.52 3.85
CA LEU A 40 40.80 -12.84 2.64
C LEU A 40 42.03 -12.00 3.01
N PHE A 41 43.14 -12.21 2.30
CA PHE A 41 44.42 -11.52 2.52
C PHE A 41 44.92 -11.63 3.98
N GLY A 42 44.55 -12.67 4.71
CA GLY A 42 44.94 -12.93 6.10
C GLY A 42 44.34 -11.96 7.15
N LYS A 43 43.49 -11.00 6.75
CA LYS A 43 42.96 -9.95 7.62
C LYS A 43 41.44 -9.95 7.78
N ILE A 44 40.68 -10.22 6.71
CA ILE A 44 39.22 -10.10 6.70
C ILE A 44 38.61 -11.48 6.58
N ASN A 45 37.73 -11.85 7.50
CA ASN A 45 36.99 -13.10 7.42
C ASN A 45 35.94 -13.02 6.30
N LEU A 46 35.87 -14.01 5.43
CA LEU A 46 34.91 -14.06 4.33
C LEU A 46 33.45 -14.03 4.83
N LEU A 47 33.19 -14.62 6.00
CA LEU A 47 31.88 -14.55 6.64
C LEU A 47 31.52 -13.12 7.09
N ASP A 48 32.48 -12.38 7.66
CA ASP A 48 32.27 -11.00 8.09
C ASP A 48 32.03 -10.09 6.88
N LEU A 49 32.77 -10.32 5.78
CA LEU A 49 32.56 -9.58 4.53
C LEU A 49 31.17 -9.87 3.95
N GLY A 50 30.72 -11.13 3.97
CA GLY A 50 29.38 -11.53 3.54
C GLY A 50 28.29 -10.87 4.38
N ALA A 51 28.46 -10.88 5.69
CA ALA A 51 27.53 -10.23 6.61
C ALA A 51 27.47 -8.71 6.40
N ALA A 52 28.60 -8.06 6.23
CA ALA A 52 28.67 -6.63 5.94
C ALA A 52 28.00 -6.27 4.61
N LEU A 53 28.16 -7.12 3.58
CA LEU A 53 27.51 -6.93 2.28
C LEU A 53 25.98 -7.07 2.37
N VAL A 54 25.49 -8.05 3.13
CA VAL A 54 24.05 -8.22 3.37
C VAL A 54 23.49 -7.01 4.12
N ILE A 55 24.16 -6.54 5.16
CA ILE A 55 23.75 -5.34 5.92
C ILE A 55 23.72 -4.12 4.97
N LEU A 56 24.76 -3.95 4.15
CA LEU A 56 24.80 -2.86 3.18
C LEU A 56 23.66 -2.94 2.18
N LEU A 57 23.35 -4.12 1.64
CA LEU A 57 22.22 -4.32 0.72
C LEU A 57 20.87 -4.01 1.37
N VAL A 58 20.69 -4.37 2.64
CA VAL A 58 19.49 -4.04 3.41
C VAL A 58 19.36 -2.52 3.58
N ILE A 59 20.45 -1.84 3.98
CA ILE A 59 20.47 -0.39 4.14
C ILE A 59 20.17 0.29 2.79
N VAL A 60 20.87 -0.11 1.73
CA VAL A 60 20.63 0.40 0.36
C VAL A 60 19.20 0.13 -0.07
N GLY A 61 18.67 -1.06 0.21
CA GLY A 61 17.28 -1.42 -0.07
C GLY A 61 16.28 -0.48 0.62
N ILE A 62 16.50 -0.17 1.89
CA ILE A 62 15.63 0.73 2.66
C ILE A 62 15.69 2.17 2.13
N PHE A 63 16.88 2.66 1.73
CA PHE A 63 17.07 4.05 1.27
C PHE A 63 16.74 4.26 -0.21
N ILE A 64 17.00 3.28 -1.07
CA ILE A 64 16.71 3.39 -2.52
C ILE A 64 15.25 2.99 -2.82
N PHE A 65 14.69 2.08 -2.03
CA PHE A 65 13.27 1.72 -2.09
C PHE A 65 12.59 2.18 -0.79
N PRO A 66 12.41 3.51 -0.56
CA PRO A 66 11.63 3.97 0.58
C PRO A 66 10.26 3.31 0.47
N GLY A 67 9.99 2.41 1.40
CA GLY A 67 8.87 1.52 1.34
C GLY A 67 7.55 2.27 1.18
N THR A 68 7.03 2.24 -0.01
CA THR A 68 5.60 2.08 -0.16
C THR A 68 5.31 0.71 0.44
N SER A 69 4.58 0.66 1.53
CA SER A 69 4.19 -0.57 2.26
C SER A 69 3.30 -1.47 1.37
N GLY A 70 3.82 -1.88 0.25
CA GLY A 70 3.19 -2.75 -0.72
C GLY A 70 3.96 -4.06 -0.78
N SER A 71 3.33 -5.15 -0.42
CA SER A 71 3.89 -6.48 -0.58
C SER A 71 4.43 -6.67 -2.00
N VAL A 72 5.60 -7.29 -2.12
CA VAL A 72 6.30 -7.61 -3.40
C VAL A 72 5.47 -8.39 -4.43
N ALA A 73 4.22 -8.69 -4.15
CA ALA A 73 3.28 -9.34 -5.07
C ALA A 73 2.59 -8.39 -6.07
N GLN A 74 2.92 -7.09 -6.09
CA GLN A 74 2.25 -6.08 -6.94
C GLN A 74 3.08 -5.62 -8.15
N VAL A 75 4.03 -6.43 -8.62
CA VAL A 75 4.72 -6.15 -9.89
C VAL A 75 3.71 -6.23 -11.03
N GLY A 76 3.32 -5.07 -11.56
CA GLY A 76 2.39 -4.94 -12.70
C GLY A 76 1.00 -4.37 -12.38
N ALA A 77 0.67 -4.06 -11.14
CA ALA A 77 -0.62 -3.46 -10.81
C ALA A 77 -0.61 -1.95 -11.14
N LYS A 78 -1.54 -1.54 -12.02
CA LYS A 78 -1.69 -0.13 -12.45
C LYS A 78 -2.27 0.69 -11.30
N THR A 79 -1.55 1.74 -10.90
CA THR A 79 -2.08 2.74 -9.97
C THR A 79 -2.84 3.81 -10.76
N VAL A 80 -4.07 4.08 -10.37
CA VAL A 80 -4.94 5.06 -11.02
C VAL A 80 -5.56 6.01 -9.99
N PRO A 81 -5.89 7.24 -10.36
CA PRO A 81 -6.67 8.11 -9.51
C PRO A 81 -8.05 7.50 -9.25
N ILE A 82 -8.52 7.62 -8.00
CA ILE A 82 -9.81 7.11 -7.55
C ILE A 82 -10.58 8.21 -6.84
N GLU A 83 -11.87 8.23 -7.06
CA GLU A 83 -12.82 8.98 -6.26
C GLU A 83 -13.75 8.00 -5.53
N VAL A 84 -13.98 8.28 -4.26
CA VAL A 84 -14.84 7.45 -3.41
C VAL A 84 -15.88 8.34 -2.76
N ASP A 85 -17.15 8.08 -3.04
CA ASP A 85 -18.25 8.78 -2.38
C ASP A 85 -18.62 8.06 -1.09
N LEU A 86 -18.70 8.85 -0.04
CA LEU A 86 -18.98 8.40 1.32
C LEU A 86 -20.24 9.09 1.83
N LEU A 87 -21.10 8.32 2.48
CA LEU A 87 -22.26 8.80 3.17
C LEU A 87 -22.08 8.65 4.67
N VAL A 88 -22.16 9.78 5.38
CA VAL A 88 -22.23 9.85 6.84
C VAL A 88 -23.68 10.07 7.24
N ARG A 89 -24.22 9.21 8.07
CA ARG A 89 -25.60 9.31 8.58
C ARG A 89 -25.60 9.49 10.08
N GLY A 90 -26.37 10.48 10.52
CA GLY A 90 -26.67 10.66 11.94
C GLY A 90 -25.47 11.04 12.80
N LEU A 91 -24.48 11.78 12.26
CA LEU A 91 -23.36 12.27 13.04
C LEU A 91 -23.86 13.26 14.11
N ASN A 92 -23.63 12.92 15.36
CA ASN A 92 -23.98 13.80 16.46
C ASN A 92 -22.88 14.85 16.67
N VAL A 93 -23.17 16.08 16.29
CA VAL A 93 -22.23 17.20 16.40
C VAL A 93 -22.98 18.46 16.78
N ARG A 94 -22.50 19.17 17.83
CA ARG A 94 -23.12 20.40 18.30
C ARG A 94 -23.00 21.55 17.30
N ASN A 95 -21.82 21.66 16.67
CA ASN A 95 -21.52 22.72 15.73
C ASN A 95 -20.79 22.12 14.49
N PRO A 96 -21.51 21.79 13.41
CA PRO A 96 -20.90 21.25 12.19
C PRO A 96 -19.83 22.16 11.56
N GLN A 97 -19.95 23.49 11.77
CA GLN A 97 -18.98 24.45 11.26
C GLN A 97 -17.59 24.29 11.89
N GLN A 98 -17.48 23.65 13.03
CA GLN A 98 -16.20 23.35 13.63
C GLN A 98 -15.43 22.30 12.82
N LEU A 99 -16.11 21.31 12.27
CA LEU A 99 -15.48 20.31 11.38
C LEU A 99 -14.85 21.00 10.15
N VAL A 100 -15.55 22.00 9.60
CA VAL A 100 -15.05 22.79 8.46
C VAL A 100 -13.79 23.57 8.83
N LYS A 101 -13.75 24.17 10.03
CA LYS A 101 -12.55 24.89 10.52
C LYS A 101 -11.35 23.98 10.73
N GLU A 102 -11.57 22.71 10.99
CA GLU A 102 -10.53 21.69 11.17
C GLU A 102 -10.08 21.02 9.87
N GLY A 103 -10.52 21.55 8.74
CA GLY A 103 -10.11 21.05 7.41
C GLY A 103 -11.05 20.02 6.78
N PHE A 104 -12.19 19.72 7.45
CA PHE A 104 -13.24 18.90 6.85
C PHE A 104 -14.05 19.71 5.84
N THR A 105 -13.39 20.05 4.74
CA THR A 105 -13.91 20.91 3.68
C THR A 105 -13.28 20.57 2.34
N LYS A 106 -13.84 21.07 1.25
CA LYS A 106 -13.26 20.94 -0.08
C LYS A 106 -11.81 21.41 -0.11
N GLY A 107 -10.91 20.58 -0.65
CA GLY A 107 -9.47 20.83 -0.71
C GLY A 107 -8.73 20.50 0.59
N GLY A 108 -9.44 20.14 1.65
CA GLY A 108 -8.85 19.65 2.91
C GLY A 108 -8.37 18.21 2.80
N LYS A 109 -7.90 17.68 3.93
CA LYS A 109 -7.46 16.29 4.05
C LYS A 109 -8.01 15.69 5.32
N THR A 110 -8.25 14.38 5.30
CA THR A 110 -8.63 13.59 6.47
C THR A 110 -7.82 12.29 6.51
N ASN A 111 -7.58 11.75 7.69
CA ASN A 111 -7.05 10.40 7.81
C ASN A 111 -8.17 9.40 7.58
N VAL A 112 -7.84 8.31 6.91
CA VAL A 112 -8.77 7.21 6.65
C VAL A 112 -8.24 5.93 7.25
N ILE A 113 -9.10 5.23 7.98
CA ILE A 113 -8.85 3.91 8.52
C ILE A 113 -9.85 2.95 7.85
N ILE A 114 -9.34 1.88 7.23
CA ILE A 114 -10.14 0.90 6.52
C ILE A 114 -9.92 -0.46 7.19
N ARG A 115 -10.98 -1.07 7.74
CA ARG A 115 -10.86 -2.37 8.45
C ARG A 115 -9.80 -2.36 9.55
N ASN A 116 -9.78 -1.33 10.37
CA ASN A 116 -8.81 -1.12 11.45
C ASN A 116 -7.35 -1.00 10.97
N GLN A 117 -7.13 -0.75 9.68
CA GLN A 117 -5.81 -0.50 9.13
C GLN A 117 -5.72 0.95 8.65
N PRO A 118 -4.79 1.76 9.17
CA PRO A 118 -4.62 3.11 8.72
C PRO A 118 -4.17 3.13 7.27
N TYR A 119 -4.91 3.84 6.43
CA TYR A 119 -4.50 4.16 5.06
C TYR A 119 -3.58 5.38 5.06
N GLY A 120 -3.85 6.35 5.93
CA GLY A 120 -3.21 7.65 6.00
C GLY A 120 -4.09 8.77 5.48
N GLN A 121 -3.48 9.87 5.10
CA GLN A 121 -4.19 11.05 4.62
C GLN A 121 -4.71 10.89 3.20
N ILE A 122 -5.97 11.31 2.99
CA ILE A 122 -6.63 11.35 1.69
C ILE A 122 -7.22 12.76 1.45
N GLY A 123 -7.26 13.20 0.19
CA GLY A 123 -7.85 14.49 -0.18
C GLY A 123 -9.38 14.48 -0.09
N ILE A 124 -9.96 15.59 0.30
CA ILE A 124 -11.41 15.83 0.28
C ILE A 124 -11.75 16.66 -0.95
N LYS A 125 -12.36 16.05 -1.95
CA LYS A 125 -12.79 16.73 -3.18
C LYS A 125 -14.04 17.57 -2.97
N SER A 126 -15.01 17.05 -2.19
CA SER A 126 -16.24 17.74 -1.82
C SER A 126 -16.79 17.27 -0.48
N VAL A 127 -17.48 18.18 0.20
CA VAL A 127 -18.28 17.90 1.38
C VAL A 127 -19.60 18.66 1.24
N GLU A 128 -20.69 17.95 1.34
CA GLU A 128 -22.04 18.49 1.31
C GLU A 128 -22.79 18.06 2.58
N GLN A 129 -23.31 19.02 3.30
CA GLN A 129 -24.21 18.73 4.42
C GLN A 129 -25.61 18.49 3.87
N LEU A 130 -26.16 17.31 4.13
CA LEU A 130 -27.49 16.94 3.67
C LEU A 130 -28.55 17.50 4.62
N GLU A 131 -29.58 18.11 4.04
CA GLU A 131 -30.74 18.54 4.82
C GLU A 131 -31.52 17.31 5.31
N ARG A 132 -31.95 17.37 6.56
CA ARG A 132 -32.83 16.34 7.12
C ARG A 132 -34.27 16.72 6.90
N THR A 133 -35.02 15.81 6.30
CA THR A 133 -36.44 15.95 6.05
C THR A 133 -37.23 14.95 6.89
N LEU A 134 -38.48 15.29 7.15
CA LEU A 134 -39.49 14.41 7.77
C LEU A 134 -40.61 14.17 6.77
N THR A 135 -40.97 12.92 6.62
CA THR A 135 -42.11 12.51 5.84
C THR A 135 -43.39 12.64 6.69
N ILE A 136 -44.29 13.49 6.26
CA ILE A 136 -45.51 13.82 7.01
C ILE A 136 -46.72 13.44 6.14
N GLY A 137 -47.60 12.60 6.70
CA GLY A 137 -48.90 12.28 6.09
C GLY A 137 -49.83 13.53 6.08
N GLN A 138 -50.47 13.75 4.94
CA GLN A 138 -51.45 14.83 4.79
C GLN A 138 -52.88 14.31 4.99
N PRO A 139 -53.84 15.18 5.35
CA PRO A 139 -55.24 14.77 5.54
C PRO A 139 -55.90 14.18 4.30
N ASP A 140 -55.40 14.49 3.13
CA ASP A 140 -55.87 13.95 1.86
C ASP A 140 -55.34 12.55 1.51
N GLY A 141 -54.52 11.94 2.42
CA GLY A 141 -53.85 10.65 2.23
C GLY A 141 -52.54 10.73 1.45
N SER A 142 -52.11 11.91 1.00
CA SER A 142 -50.80 12.10 0.40
C SER A 142 -49.68 12.18 1.44
N VAL A 143 -48.45 12.10 0.99
CA VAL A 143 -47.25 12.23 1.83
C VAL A 143 -46.39 13.38 1.34
N LYS A 144 -45.90 14.21 2.27
CA LYS A 144 -45.04 15.34 1.94
C LYS A 144 -43.76 15.29 2.74
N GLU A 145 -42.63 15.53 2.12
CA GLU A 145 -41.37 15.79 2.78
C GLU A 145 -41.27 17.25 3.19
N LEU A 146 -40.98 17.50 4.46
CA LEU A 146 -40.74 18.82 4.98
C LEU A 146 -39.43 18.85 5.77
N PRO A 147 -38.71 19.97 5.79
CA PRO A 147 -37.53 20.14 6.64
C PRO A 147 -37.84 19.80 8.09
N ASP A 148 -36.92 19.14 8.80
CA ASP A 148 -37.07 18.80 10.20
C ASP A 148 -37.14 20.10 11.06
N PRO A 149 -38.27 20.40 11.73
CA PRO A 149 -38.45 21.64 12.46
C PRO A 149 -37.71 21.63 13.82
N ARG A 150 -37.11 20.52 14.21
CA ARG A 150 -36.46 20.42 15.53
C ARG A 150 -35.14 21.19 15.55
N LYS A 151 -35.16 22.34 16.24
CA LYS A 151 -34.02 23.24 16.36
C LYS A 151 -32.84 22.64 17.16
N ILE A 152 -33.09 21.64 18.00
CA ILE A 152 -32.09 20.98 18.86
C ILE A 152 -31.87 19.56 18.36
N ASN A 153 -31.63 19.46 17.07
CA ASN A 153 -31.21 18.18 16.48
C ASN A 153 -29.70 18.26 16.22
N PHE A 154 -28.91 17.70 17.12
CA PHE A 154 -27.45 17.64 16.96
C PHE A 154 -27.00 16.64 15.90
N SER A 155 -27.91 15.94 15.26
CA SER A 155 -27.64 14.94 14.25
C SER A 155 -27.56 15.58 12.86
N THR A 156 -26.50 15.35 12.13
CA THR A 156 -26.31 15.83 10.77
C THR A 156 -25.83 14.72 9.86
N ASP A 157 -26.15 14.83 8.58
CA ASP A 157 -25.73 13.89 7.53
C ASP A 157 -24.80 14.61 6.57
N PHE A 158 -23.79 13.91 6.05
CA PHE A 158 -22.88 14.44 5.05
C PHE A 158 -22.71 13.49 3.87
N LEU A 159 -22.61 14.07 2.69
CA LEU A 159 -22.09 13.41 1.49
C LEU A 159 -20.68 13.93 1.21
N LEU A 160 -19.71 13.02 1.07
CA LEU A 160 -18.33 13.37 0.80
C LEU A 160 -17.85 12.68 -0.47
N THR A 161 -16.97 13.35 -1.20
CA THR A 161 -16.14 12.71 -2.21
C THR A 161 -14.69 12.81 -1.78
N LEU A 162 -14.04 11.68 -1.58
CA LEU A 162 -12.61 11.60 -1.33
C LEU A 162 -11.86 11.31 -2.64
N GLU A 163 -10.64 11.86 -2.76
CA GLU A 163 -9.78 11.64 -3.90
C GLU A 163 -8.42 11.09 -3.47
N GLY A 164 -7.95 10.05 -4.16
CA GLY A 164 -6.70 9.37 -3.83
C GLY A 164 -6.11 8.59 -4.99
N GLN A 165 -5.17 7.70 -4.66
CA GLN A 165 -4.56 6.79 -5.63
C GLN A 165 -4.86 5.35 -5.20
N ALA A 166 -5.39 4.56 -6.12
CA ALA A 166 -5.70 3.15 -5.89
C ALA A 166 -4.94 2.25 -6.84
N THR A 167 -4.59 1.08 -6.37
CA THR A 167 -4.07 0.00 -7.20
C THR A 167 -5.25 -0.83 -7.71
N VAL A 168 -5.38 -0.96 -9.04
CA VAL A 168 -6.43 -1.76 -9.64
C VAL A 168 -6.01 -3.22 -9.72
N THR A 169 -6.79 -4.09 -9.12
CA THR A 169 -6.61 -5.54 -9.18
C THR A 169 -7.81 -6.20 -9.88
N LYS A 170 -7.68 -7.47 -10.23
CA LYS A 170 -8.80 -8.25 -10.79
C LYS A 170 -10.04 -8.31 -9.88
N ASP A 171 -9.85 -8.11 -8.58
CA ASP A 171 -10.91 -8.16 -7.57
C ASP A 171 -11.46 -6.78 -7.19
N GLY A 172 -10.97 -5.71 -7.83
CA GLY A 172 -11.37 -4.33 -7.60
C GLY A 172 -10.24 -3.41 -7.13
N PRO A 173 -10.55 -2.14 -6.86
CA PRO A 173 -9.59 -1.16 -6.39
C PRO A 173 -9.12 -1.45 -4.95
N VAL A 174 -7.86 -1.13 -4.70
CA VAL A 174 -7.19 -1.29 -3.41
C VAL A 174 -6.60 0.07 -3.00
N LEU A 175 -6.99 0.55 -1.84
CA LEU A 175 -6.40 1.71 -1.16
C LEU A 175 -5.45 1.21 -0.07
N GLY A 176 -4.15 1.50 -0.21
CA GLY A 176 -3.14 0.90 0.66
C GLY A 176 -3.16 -0.63 0.57
N ASN A 177 -3.51 -1.29 1.67
CA ASN A 177 -3.61 -2.75 1.75
C ASN A 177 -5.07 -3.25 1.75
N SER A 178 -6.05 -2.36 1.61
CA SER A 178 -7.47 -2.70 1.75
C SER A 178 -8.21 -2.59 0.43
N LYS A 179 -8.90 -3.66 0.02
CA LYS A 179 -9.86 -3.62 -1.10
C LYS A 179 -11.03 -2.73 -0.73
N VAL A 180 -11.40 -1.82 -1.62
CA VAL A 180 -12.54 -0.91 -1.45
C VAL A 180 -13.73 -1.41 -2.23
N LYS A 181 -14.89 -1.44 -1.57
CA LYS A 181 -16.16 -1.84 -2.17
C LYS A 181 -17.30 -0.99 -1.62
N ILE A 182 -18.34 -0.81 -2.43
CA ILE A 182 -19.60 -0.17 -1.99
C ILE A 182 -20.15 -0.92 -0.77
N GLY A 183 -20.66 -0.19 0.22
CA GLY A 183 -21.17 -0.72 1.48
C GLY A 183 -20.11 -0.91 2.56
N MET A 184 -18.83 -0.69 2.26
CA MET A 184 -17.78 -0.79 3.29
C MET A 184 -17.76 0.45 4.19
N PRO A 185 -17.51 0.29 5.50
CA PRO A 185 -17.23 1.41 6.38
C PRO A 185 -15.81 1.93 6.17
N PHE A 186 -15.69 3.26 6.08
CA PHE A 186 -14.47 4.02 6.26
C PHE A 186 -14.57 4.78 7.57
N GLU A 187 -13.55 4.71 8.40
CA GLU A 187 -13.42 5.55 9.57
C GLU A 187 -12.61 6.78 9.18
N LEU A 188 -13.19 7.97 9.42
CA LEU A 188 -12.58 9.26 9.10
C LEU A 188 -12.11 9.91 10.39
N GLU A 189 -10.84 10.24 10.46
CA GLU A 189 -10.20 10.78 11.66
C GLU A 189 -9.53 12.12 11.36
N GLY A 190 -9.84 13.12 12.17
CA GLY A 190 -9.18 14.42 12.20
C GLY A 190 -8.71 14.75 13.60
N PHE A 191 -8.37 16.03 13.85
CA PHE A 191 -7.87 16.45 15.15
C PHE A 191 -8.91 16.28 16.27
N ASN A 192 -10.18 16.64 16.02
CA ASN A 192 -11.27 16.58 17.01
C ASN A 192 -12.44 15.70 16.58
N TYR A 193 -12.29 14.90 15.55
CA TYR A 193 -13.35 14.00 15.10
C TYR A 193 -12.83 12.62 14.77
N ASN A 194 -13.67 11.64 15.03
CA ASN A 194 -13.54 10.27 14.54
C ASN A 194 -14.94 9.73 14.35
N PHE A 195 -15.30 9.36 13.12
CA PHE A 195 -16.61 8.80 12.81
C PHE A 195 -16.57 7.91 11.57
N ASN A 196 -17.56 7.02 11.46
CA ASN A 196 -17.69 6.11 10.34
C ASN A 196 -18.55 6.72 9.23
N ALA A 197 -18.15 6.45 7.99
CA ALA A 197 -18.88 6.72 6.77
C ALA A 197 -19.00 5.46 5.94
N SER A 198 -20.09 5.30 5.18
CA SER A 198 -20.28 4.16 4.27
C SER A 198 -19.89 4.54 2.85
N VAL A 199 -19.11 3.70 2.18
CA VAL A 199 -18.84 3.84 0.74
C VAL A 199 -20.12 3.60 -0.04
N ILE A 200 -20.53 4.57 -0.86
CA ILE A 200 -21.74 4.48 -1.69
C ILE A 200 -21.45 4.46 -3.17
N ASP A 201 -20.29 4.98 -3.60
CA ASP A 201 -19.84 4.93 -5.00
C ASP A 201 -18.31 4.93 -5.11
N ILE A 202 -17.80 4.38 -6.20
CA ILE A 202 -16.36 4.29 -6.49
C ILE A 202 -16.15 4.57 -7.96
N ARG A 203 -15.36 5.60 -8.28
CA ARG A 203 -15.01 5.98 -9.65
C ARG A 203 -13.51 5.91 -9.84
N LEU A 204 -13.08 5.12 -10.82
CA LEU A 204 -11.70 5.08 -11.30
C LEU A 204 -11.57 6.08 -12.44
N GLN A 205 -10.60 6.97 -12.36
CA GLN A 205 -10.32 7.91 -13.44
C GLN A 205 -9.23 7.27 -14.33
N ASP A 206 -9.65 6.63 -15.41
CA ASP A 206 -8.73 6.24 -16.48
C ASP A 206 -8.23 7.50 -17.19
N LYS A 207 -6.92 7.61 -17.33
CA LYS A 207 -6.29 8.63 -18.18
C LYS A 207 -6.37 8.22 -19.63
#